data_af48c3ed356328d2045682fde1c21071
#
_entry.id   af48c3ed356328d2045682fde1c21071
#
_cell.length_a   1.000
_cell.length_b   1.000
_cell.length_c   1.000
_cell.angle_alpha   90.00
_cell.angle_beta   90.00
_cell.angle_gamma   90.00
#
_symmetry.space_group_name_H-M   'P 1'
#
loop_
_entity.id
_entity.type
_entity.pdbx_description
1 polymer ?
#
loop_
_entity_poly.entity_id
_entity_poly.type
_entity_poly.pdbx_seq_one_letter_code
_entity_poly.pdbx_strand_id
1 'polypeptide(L)'
;MTIQKIIDTYLEGWKLGDGELSLSVTVDSFYYDDPNRGRIQRHELVQFVEDFKRAAVELGAKKKANPFLIYSDVVTDYNTSPVTVWCWWQVNGTDFQGCALVKVGETGVLQEKIAYFS
;
A
#
# COMPACT_ATOMS: atom_id res chain seq x y z
N MET A 1 -13.73 -6.42 13.13
CA MET A 1 -13.60 -5.77 11.80
C MET A 1 -13.60 -6.85 10.73
N THR A 2 -14.36 -6.67 9.68
CA THR A 2 -14.41 -7.64 8.58
C THR A 2 -13.13 -7.56 7.74
N ILE A 3 -12.85 -8.63 7.00
CA ILE A 3 -11.70 -8.64 6.07
C ILE A 3 -11.84 -7.50 5.05
N GLN A 4 -13.06 -7.30 4.50
CA GLN A 4 -13.28 -6.20 3.56
C GLN A 4 -12.98 -4.84 4.18
N LYS A 5 -13.34 -4.63 5.43
CA LYS A 5 -13.04 -3.36 6.11
C LYS A 5 -11.55 -3.18 6.35
N ILE A 6 -10.83 -4.27 6.64
CA ILE A 6 -9.37 -4.25 6.78
C ILE A 6 -8.74 -3.83 5.45
N ILE A 7 -9.17 -4.44 4.35
CA ILE A 7 -8.69 -4.12 3.01
C ILE A 7 -8.94 -2.64 2.69
N ASP A 8 -10.17 -2.19 2.88
CA ASP A 8 -10.56 -0.82 2.58
C ASP A 8 -9.74 0.19 3.37
N THR A 9 -9.52 -0.08 4.65
CA THR A 9 -8.76 0.83 5.53
C THR A 9 -7.28 0.87 5.14
N TYR A 10 -6.71 -0.29 4.83
CA TYR A 10 -5.31 -0.39 4.44
C TYR A 10 -5.05 0.39 3.13
N LEU A 11 -5.87 0.15 2.12
CA LEU A 11 -5.72 0.84 0.83
C LEU A 11 -6.02 2.34 0.97
N GLU A 12 -6.98 2.72 1.81
CA GLU A 12 -7.29 4.13 2.06
C GLU A 12 -6.09 4.86 2.66
N GLY A 13 -5.36 4.22 3.58
CA GLY A 13 -4.14 4.80 4.14
C GLY A 13 -3.11 5.12 3.07
N TRP A 14 -2.84 4.18 2.16
CA TRP A 14 -1.93 4.41 1.05
C TRP A 14 -2.47 5.47 0.09
N LYS A 15 -3.76 5.43 -0.21
CA LYS A 15 -4.41 6.39 -1.10
C LYS A 15 -4.24 7.82 -0.58
N LEU A 16 -4.35 8.00 0.73
CA LEU A 16 -4.20 9.32 1.36
C LEU A 16 -2.74 9.68 1.67
N GLY A 17 -1.82 8.72 1.56
CA GLY A 17 -0.45 8.90 2.02
C GLY A 17 -0.37 8.95 3.55
N ASP A 18 -1.25 8.24 4.23
CA ASP A 18 -1.36 8.20 5.68
C ASP A 18 -0.88 6.83 6.19
N GLY A 19 0.39 6.73 6.50
CA GLY A 19 1.01 5.48 6.94
C GLY A 19 0.44 4.97 8.26
N GLU A 20 0.04 5.85 9.17
CA GLU A 20 -0.57 5.45 10.44
C GLU A 20 -1.90 4.72 10.21
N LEU A 21 -2.70 5.20 9.26
CA LEU A 21 -3.98 4.57 8.95
C LEU A 21 -3.77 3.16 8.40
N SER A 22 -2.86 2.99 7.44
CA SER A 22 -2.53 1.68 6.90
C SER A 22 -1.97 0.76 8.00
N LEU A 23 -1.06 1.28 8.84
CA LEU A 23 -0.46 0.53 9.93
C LEU A 23 -1.51 -0.02 10.90
N SER A 24 -2.57 0.75 11.14
CA SER A 24 -3.59 0.43 12.15
C SER A 24 -4.31 -0.90 11.91
N VAL A 25 -4.26 -1.42 10.69
CA VAL A 25 -4.92 -2.68 10.32
C VAL A 25 -3.94 -3.77 9.89
N THR A 26 -2.67 -3.65 10.30
CA THR A 26 -1.65 -4.67 10.04
C THR A 26 -1.45 -5.57 11.25
N VAL A 27 -1.04 -6.82 11.01
CA VAL A 27 -0.65 -7.73 12.09
C VAL A 27 0.78 -7.44 12.55
N ASP A 28 1.15 -7.93 13.74
CA ASP A 28 2.47 -7.66 14.33
C ASP A 28 3.63 -8.11 13.43
N SER A 29 3.46 -9.19 12.69
CA SER A 29 4.49 -9.73 11.80
C SER A 29 4.42 -9.17 10.38
N PHE A 30 3.61 -8.15 10.16
CA PHE A 30 3.47 -7.52 8.83
C PHE A 30 4.81 -7.10 8.25
N TYR A 31 4.96 -7.23 6.94
CA TYR A 31 6.08 -6.67 6.20
C TYR A 31 5.64 -6.22 4.80
N TYR A 32 6.45 -5.34 4.22
CA TYR A 32 6.24 -4.76 2.90
C TYR A 32 7.52 -4.98 2.09
N ASP A 33 7.40 -5.58 0.92
CA ASP A 33 8.56 -5.82 0.04
C ASP A 33 8.57 -4.82 -1.11
N ASP A 34 9.63 -4.02 -1.15
CA ASP A 34 9.86 -3.01 -2.18
C ASP A 34 11.05 -3.46 -3.05
N PRO A 35 10.94 -3.41 -4.39
CA PRO A 35 12.02 -3.89 -5.27
C PRO A 35 13.35 -3.18 -5.07
N ASN A 36 13.33 -1.91 -4.65
CA ASN A 36 14.54 -1.10 -4.50
C ASN A 36 15.02 -1.02 -3.05
N ARG A 37 14.08 -0.97 -2.08
CA ARG A 37 14.41 -0.81 -0.66
C ARG A 37 14.50 -2.14 0.08
N GLY A 38 14.01 -3.23 -0.52
CA GLY A 38 13.94 -4.52 0.13
C GLY A 38 12.78 -4.61 1.10
N ARG A 39 12.94 -5.42 2.15
CA ARG A 39 11.87 -5.67 3.12
C ARG A 39 11.79 -4.56 4.15
N ILE A 40 10.60 -3.97 4.25
CA ILE A 40 10.26 -2.94 5.23
C ILE A 40 9.48 -3.63 6.35
N GLN A 41 9.98 -3.55 7.57
CA GLN A 41 9.31 -4.13 8.73
C GLN A 41 8.15 -3.26 9.16
N ARG A 42 7.22 -3.82 9.96
CA ARG A 42 6.04 -3.11 10.41
C ARG A 42 6.37 -1.77 11.06
N HIS A 43 7.38 -1.74 11.93
CA HIS A 43 7.76 -0.50 12.65
C HIS A 43 8.39 0.57 11.76
N GLU A 44 8.75 0.21 10.53
CA GLU A 44 9.34 1.12 9.55
C GLU A 44 8.32 1.68 8.56
N LEU A 45 7.07 1.17 8.60
CA LEU A 45 6.07 1.46 7.56
C LEU A 45 5.73 2.95 7.46
N VAL A 46 5.50 3.59 8.60
CA VAL A 46 5.10 5.02 8.61
C VAL A 46 6.18 5.88 7.97
N GLN A 47 7.44 5.65 8.35
CA GLN A 47 8.57 6.39 7.76
C GLN A 47 8.73 6.07 6.28
N PHE A 48 8.53 4.81 5.90
CA PHE A 48 8.60 4.41 4.49
C PHE A 48 7.55 5.15 3.65
N VAL A 49 6.32 5.28 4.13
CA VAL A 49 5.28 6.04 3.44
C VAL A 49 5.70 7.50 3.26
N GLU A 50 6.29 8.13 4.29
CA GLU A 50 6.78 9.50 4.20
C GLU A 50 7.93 9.63 3.18
N ASP A 51 8.85 8.68 3.17
CA ASP A 51 9.94 8.65 2.20
C ASP A 51 9.41 8.47 0.77
N PHE A 52 8.40 7.64 0.60
CA PHE A 52 7.75 7.40 -0.69
C PHE A 52 7.10 8.70 -1.21
N LYS A 53 6.42 9.43 -0.33
CA LYS A 53 5.80 10.70 -0.69
C LYS A 53 6.85 11.73 -1.11
N ARG A 54 7.98 11.81 -0.41
CA ARG A 54 9.08 12.71 -0.79
C ARG A 54 9.67 12.35 -2.15
N ALA A 55 9.90 11.07 -2.38
CA ALA A 55 10.40 10.59 -3.68
C ALA A 55 9.41 10.92 -4.81
N ALA A 56 8.11 10.81 -4.55
CA ALA A 56 7.07 11.14 -5.51
C ALA A 56 7.11 12.62 -5.92
N VAL A 57 7.38 13.51 -4.98
CA VAL A 57 7.51 14.96 -5.26
C VAL A 57 8.68 15.20 -6.23
N GLU A 58 9.79 14.49 -6.04
CA GLU A 58 10.94 14.58 -6.95
C GLU A 58 10.59 14.10 -8.36
N LEU A 59 9.60 13.22 -8.50
CA LEU A 59 9.10 12.74 -9.80
C LEU A 59 8.00 13.62 -10.39
N GLY A 60 7.65 14.72 -9.73
CA GLY A 60 6.68 15.68 -10.23
C GLY A 60 5.35 15.73 -9.51
N ALA A 61 5.12 14.92 -8.50
CA ALA A 61 3.89 14.97 -7.72
C ALA A 61 3.80 16.27 -6.92
N LYS A 62 2.59 16.74 -6.70
CA LYS A 62 2.35 17.89 -5.80
C LYS A 62 2.55 17.44 -4.36
N LYS A 63 3.13 18.32 -3.51
CA LYS A 63 3.45 18.01 -2.11
C LYS A 63 2.27 17.53 -1.29
N LYS A 64 1.07 18.03 -1.57
CA LYS A 64 -0.15 17.67 -0.84
C LYS A 64 -1.21 17.15 -1.80
N ALA A 65 -0.79 16.32 -2.76
CA ALA A 65 -1.73 15.71 -3.68
C ALA A 65 -2.76 14.89 -2.91
N ASN A 66 -4.02 15.04 -3.27
CA ASN A 66 -5.12 14.30 -2.68
C ASN A 66 -6.04 13.81 -3.81
N PRO A 67 -6.10 12.50 -4.06
CA PRO A 67 -5.35 11.44 -3.35
C PRO A 67 -3.87 11.45 -3.72
N PHE A 68 -3.05 10.84 -2.86
CA PHE A 68 -1.64 10.60 -3.14
C PHE A 68 -1.46 9.49 -4.18
N LEU A 69 -2.12 8.35 -3.97
CA LEU A 69 -2.16 7.25 -4.94
C LEU A 69 -3.55 7.13 -5.55
N ILE A 70 -3.58 6.79 -6.82
CA ILE A 70 -4.81 6.43 -7.54
C ILE A 70 -4.75 4.93 -7.76
N TYR A 71 -5.74 4.21 -7.23
CA TYR A 71 -5.86 2.77 -7.46
C TYR A 71 -6.80 2.50 -8.61
N SER A 72 -6.44 1.51 -9.43
CA SER A 72 -7.32 0.95 -10.45
C SER A 72 -7.24 -0.56 -10.38
N ASP A 73 -8.27 -1.23 -10.89
CA ASP A 73 -8.29 -2.68 -11.02
C ASP A 73 -8.01 -3.40 -9.69
N VAL A 74 -8.69 -2.97 -8.61
CA VAL A 74 -8.60 -3.67 -7.32
C VAL A 74 -9.42 -4.95 -7.42
N VAL A 75 -8.76 -6.09 -7.28
CA VAL A 75 -9.38 -7.40 -7.39
C VAL A 75 -9.10 -8.18 -6.10
N THR A 76 -10.14 -8.68 -5.47
CA THR A 76 -10.02 -9.46 -4.23
C THR A 76 -10.44 -10.90 -4.50
N ASP A 77 -9.59 -11.85 -4.12
CA ASP A 77 -9.88 -13.27 -4.19
C ASP A 77 -10.07 -13.82 -2.77
N TYR A 78 -11.31 -14.05 -2.40
CA TYR A 78 -11.67 -14.59 -1.10
C TYR A 78 -11.52 -16.12 -1.01
N ASN A 79 -11.20 -16.79 -2.12
CA ASN A 79 -11.03 -18.24 -2.16
C ASN A 79 -9.64 -18.67 -1.72
N THR A 80 -8.71 -17.75 -1.58
CA THR A 80 -7.38 -18.03 -1.02
C THR A 80 -7.38 -17.79 0.48
N SER A 81 -6.48 -18.46 1.20
CA SER A 81 -6.29 -18.27 2.64
C SER A 81 -4.79 -18.14 2.90
N PRO A 82 -4.30 -16.95 3.25
CA PRO A 82 -5.01 -15.68 3.44
C PRO A 82 -5.65 -15.14 2.15
N VAL A 83 -6.57 -14.22 2.31
CA VAL A 83 -7.25 -13.55 1.18
C VAL A 83 -6.21 -12.77 0.37
N THR A 84 -6.34 -12.80 -0.93
CA THR A 84 -5.41 -12.13 -1.86
C THR A 84 -6.09 -10.92 -2.48
N VAL A 85 -5.38 -9.79 -2.48
CA VAL A 85 -5.82 -8.57 -3.16
C VAL A 85 -4.76 -8.19 -4.18
N TRP A 86 -5.18 -8.00 -5.42
CA TRP A 86 -4.36 -7.43 -6.48
C TRP A 86 -4.85 -6.03 -6.78
N CYS A 87 -3.94 -5.08 -6.96
CA CYS A 87 -4.33 -3.75 -7.40
C CYS A 87 -3.23 -3.11 -8.23
N TRP A 88 -3.64 -2.18 -9.08
CA TRP A 88 -2.76 -1.33 -9.85
C TRP A 88 -2.79 0.04 -9.21
N TRP A 89 -1.63 0.66 -9.03
CA TRP A 89 -1.53 1.99 -8.42
C TRP A 89 -0.71 2.93 -9.28
N GLN A 90 -1.01 4.21 -9.17
CA GLN A 90 -0.26 5.28 -9.82
C GLN A 90 -0.13 6.43 -8.84
N VAL A 91 1.07 7.02 -8.76
CA VAL A 91 1.28 8.24 -7.98
C VAL A 91 0.61 9.38 -8.73
N ASN A 92 -0.32 10.05 -8.05
CA ASN A 92 -1.14 11.11 -8.65
C ASN A 92 -0.25 12.23 -9.22
N GLY A 93 -0.49 12.57 -10.48
CA GLY A 93 0.26 13.64 -11.17
C GLY A 93 1.59 13.20 -11.78
N THR A 94 1.88 11.89 -11.78
CA THR A 94 3.12 11.36 -12.37
C THR A 94 2.82 10.14 -13.24
N ASP A 95 3.84 9.68 -13.97
CA ASP A 95 3.79 8.41 -14.70
C ASP A 95 4.29 7.23 -13.85
N PHE A 96 4.67 7.49 -12.60
CA PHE A 96 5.17 6.44 -11.72
C PHE A 96 4.01 5.57 -11.26
N GLN A 97 4.07 4.30 -11.61
CA GLN A 97 2.99 3.35 -11.39
C GLN A 97 3.52 1.96 -11.13
N GLY A 98 2.67 1.11 -10.61
CA GLY A 98 3.02 -0.27 -10.34
C GLY A 98 1.82 -1.10 -9.97
N CYS A 99 2.11 -2.31 -9.52
CA CYS A 99 1.09 -3.20 -9.01
C CYS A 99 1.46 -3.68 -7.62
N ALA A 100 0.46 -4.13 -6.88
CA ALA A 100 0.63 -4.62 -5.52
C ALA A 100 -0.11 -5.94 -5.34
N LEU A 101 0.51 -6.82 -4.56
CA LEU A 101 -0.08 -8.06 -4.08
C LEU A 101 -0.17 -7.95 -2.56
N VAL A 102 -1.38 -7.98 -2.01
CA VAL A 102 -1.61 -7.84 -0.58
C VAL A 102 -2.24 -9.12 -0.06
N LYS A 103 -1.72 -9.63 1.05
CA LYS A 103 -2.29 -10.81 1.73
C LYS A 103 -2.94 -10.36 3.02
N VAL A 104 -4.20 -10.75 3.21
CA VAL A 104 -5.02 -10.25 4.30
C VAL A 104 -5.63 -11.42 5.06
N GLY A 105 -5.39 -11.43 6.37
CA GLY A 105 -5.99 -12.40 7.28
C GLY A 105 -7.15 -11.79 8.07
N GLU A 106 -7.77 -12.60 8.92
CA GLU A 106 -8.93 -12.18 9.70
C GLU A 106 -8.63 -11.07 10.69
N THR A 107 -7.37 -10.94 11.13
CA THR A 107 -6.97 -9.97 12.15
C THR A 107 -6.20 -8.78 11.58
N GLY A 108 -5.87 -8.80 10.29
CA GLY A 108 -5.15 -7.70 9.67
C GLY A 108 -4.39 -8.09 8.42
N VAL A 109 -3.75 -7.11 7.83
CA VAL A 109 -2.90 -7.30 6.65
C VAL A 109 -1.60 -7.99 7.07
N LEU A 110 -1.24 -9.05 6.35
CA LEU A 110 -0.05 -9.85 6.65
C LEU A 110 1.18 -9.34 5.90
N GLN A 111 1.02 -8.96 4.65
CA GLN A 111 2.12 -8.51 3.81
C GLN A 111 1.61 -7.79 2.59
N GLU A 112 2.49 -6.93 2.04
CA GLU A 112 2.32 -6.35 0.72
C GLU A 112 3.62 -6.50 -0.05
N LYS A 113 3.52 -6.78 -1.34
CA LYS A 113 4.65 -6.84 -2.26
C LYS A 113 4.32 -6.01 -3.47
N ILE A 114 5.23 -5.15 -3.91
CA ILE A 114 4.99 -4.29 -5.05
C ILE A 114 6.02 -4.51 -6.15
N ALA A 115 5.63 -4.08 -7.36
CA ALA A 115 6.53 -3.91 -8.49
C ALA A 115 6.24 -2.54 -9.09
N TYR A 116 7.27 -1.95 -9.68
CA TYR A 116 7.16 -0.65 -10.36
C TYR A 116 7.31 -0.82 -11.85
N PHE A 117 6.73 0.15 -12.59
CA PHE A 117 7.19 0.48 -13.93
C PHE A 117 7.00 1.97 -14.16
N SER A 118 7.81 2.46 -15.03
CA SER A 118 7.82 3.87 -15.39
C SER A 118 7.72 4.02 -16.90
#